data_797a4e710259786491d31722d9a061d4
#
_entry.id   797a4e710259786491d31722d9a061d4
#
_cell.length_a   1.000
_cell.length_b   1.000
_cell.length_c   1.000
_cell.angle_alpha   90.00
_cell.angle_beta   90.00
_cell.angle_gamma   90.00
#
_symmetry.space_group_name_H-M   'P 1'
#
loop_
_entity.id
_entity.type
_entity.pdbx_description
1 polymer ?
#
loop_
_entity_poly.entity_id
_entity_poly.type
_entity_poly.pdbx_seq_one_letter_code
_entity_poly.pdbx_strand_id
1 'polypeptide(L)'
;MSGDWRELDIANPTEEHAMLREMLRDFVLKEVEPQALEHDRDERFNAELFQSLGDQGLLGISVPDEYGGGGMDATAVAIINEELSYSDPGFCLAYLAHDQLMANNLAQNGSEEQKRRILPKLCSGEWIGCMAMSEPGYGTDVLGMQTS
;
A
#
# COMPACT_ATOMS: atom_id res chain seq x y z
N MET A 1 12.84 -24.55 -17.87
CA MET A 1 11.63 -23.91 -18.39
C MET A 1 12.07 -22.89 -19.43
N SER A 2 11.93 -23.21 -20.71
CA SER A 2 12.26 -22.31 -21.83
C SER A 2 10.96 -21.72 -22.39
N GLY A 3 10.27 -20.95 -21.57
CA GLY A 3 9.15 -20.16 -22.05
C GLY A 3 9.69 -19.00 -22.89
N ASP A 4 9.07 -18.71 -24.02
CA ASP A 4 9.39 -17.51 -24.80
C ASP A 4 9.04 -16.29 -23.92
N TRP A 5 10.03 -15.43 -23.65
CA TRP A 5 9.82 -14.20 -22.85
C TRP A 5 8.71 -13.29 -23.40
N ARG A 6 8.37 -13.44 -24.70
CA ARG A 6 7.28 -12.71 -25.36
C ARG A 6 5.89 -13.16 -24.92
N GLU A 7 5.80 -14.37 -24.33
CA GLU A 7 4.57 -14.94 -23.79
C GLU A 7 4.38 -14.64 -22.30
N LEU A 8 5.39 -14.02 -21.65
CA LEU A 8 5.29 -13.62 -20.25
C LEU A 8 4.36 -12.41 -20.10
N ASP A 9 3.27 -12.58 -19.41
CA ASP A 9 2.49 -11.46 -18.90
C ASP A 9 3.20 -10.86 -17.69
N ILE A 10 4.04 -9.84 -17.95
CA ILE A 10 4.81 -9.17 -16.89
C ILE A 10 3.93 -8.37 -15.93
N ALA A 11 2.70 -8.05 -16.32
CA ALA A 11 1.74 -7.35 -15.48
C ALA A 11 1.00 -8.30 -14.54
N ASN A 12 0.85 -9.58 -14.94
CA ASN A 12 0.21 -10.62 -14.14
C ASN A 12 1.03 -11.92 -14.24
N PRO A 13 2.21 -11.98 -13.61
CA PRO A 13 3.16 -13.09 -13.80
C PRO A 13 2.67 -14.42 -13.23
N THR A 14 1.67 -14.42 -12.34
CA THR A 14 1.04 -15.61 -11.77
C THR A 14 -0.48 -15.49 -11.76
N GLU A 15 -1.16 -16.62 -11.56
CA GLU A 15 -2.62 -16.64 -11.39
C GLU A 15 -3.08 -15.81 -10.18
N GLU A 16 -2.32 -15.81 -9.09
CA GLU A 16 -2.61 -15.01 -7.90
C GLU A 16 -2.56 -13.51 -8.20
N HIS A 17 -1.58 -13.04 -8.98
CA HIS A 17 -1.51 -11.65 -9.42
C HIS A 17 -2.69 -11.26 -10.33
N ALA A 18 -3.08 -12.15 -11.23
CA ALA A 18 -4.24 -11.93 -12.10
C ALA A 18 -5.54 -11.84 -11.28
N MET A 19 -5.73 -12.73 -10.31
CA MET A 19 -6.88 -12.70 -9.40
C MET A 19 -6.91 -11.45 -8.54
N LEU A 20 -5.75 -11.05 -7.99
CA LEU A 20 -5.63 -9.80 -7.22
C LEU A 20 -6.05 -8.59 -8.06
N ARG A 21 -5.57 -8.49 -9.29
CA ARG A 21 -5.91 -7.40 -10.21
C ARG A 21 -7.41 -7.38 -10.53
N GLU A 22 -8.02 -8.53 -10.82
CA GLU A 22 -9.44 -8.60 -11.11
C GLU A 22 -10.29 -8.15 -9.92
N MET A 23 -9.98 -8.64 -8.73
CA MET A 23 -10.63 -8.24 -7.48
C MET A 23 -10.49 -6.74 -7.22
N LEU A 24 -9.27 -6.21 -7.35
CA LEU A 24 -9.00 -4.79 -7.15
C LEU A 24 -9.73 -3.91 -8.15
N ARG A 25 -9.75 -4.28 -9.43
CA ARG A 25 -10.46 -3.53 -10.47
C ARG A 25 -11.94 -3.44 -10.17
N ASP A 26 -12.55 -4.54 -9.74
CA ASP A 26 -13.96 -4.58 -9.34
C ASP A 26 -14.22 -3.67 -8.12
N PHE A 27 -13.37 -3.73 -7.10
CA PHE A 27 -13.42 -2.86 -5.93
C PHE A 27 -13.24 -1.38 -6.30
N VAL A 28 -12.26 -1.06 -7.12
CA VAL A 28 -11.97 0.32 -7.55
C VAL A 28 -13.16 0.93 -8.29
N LEU A 29 -13.74 0.21 -9.24
CA LEU A 29 -14.89 0.70 -10.01
C LEU A 29 -16.15 0.86 -9.16
N LYS A 30 -16.32 0.06 -8.12
CA LYS A 30 -17.52 0.09 -7.27
C LYS A 30 -17.41 1.05 -6.09
N GLU A 31 -16.25 1.14 -5.48
CA GLU A 31 -16.08 1.83 -4.20
C GLU A 31 -15.18 3.06 -4.28
N VAL A 32 -14.09 2.99 -5.07
CA VAL A 32 -13.11 4.08 -5.14
C VAL A 32 -13.53 5.16 -6.14
N GLU A 33 -13.83 4.77 -7.37
CA GLU A 33 -14.14 5.72 -8.45
C GLU A 33 -15.36 6.60 -8.15
N PRO A 34 -16.49 6.09 -7.63
CA PRO A 34 -17.69 6.91 -7.42
C PRO A 34 -17.51 8.08 -6.45
N GLN A 35 -16.58 7.98 -5.49
CA GLN A 35 -16.34 8.99 -4.47
C GLN A 35 -15.17 9.92 -4.77
N ALA A 36 -14.28 9.56 -5.71
CA ALA A 36 -12.99 10.21 -5.92
C ALA A 36 -13.11 11.73 -6.16
N LEU A 37 -13.93 12.15 -7.12
CA LEU A 37 -14.09 13.57 -7.48
C LEU A 37 -14.73 14.41 -6.36
N GLU A 38 -15.61 13.84 -5.55
CA GLU A 38 -16.23 14.53 -4.43
C GLU A 38 -15.21 14.78 -3.32
N HIS A 39 -14.46 13.73 -2.94
CA HIS A 39 -13.44 13.81 -1.90
C HIS A 39 -12.29 14.73 -2.30
N ASP A 40 -11.86 14.70 -3.57
CA ASP A 40 -10.84 15.59 -4.10
C ASP A 40 -11.29 17.06 -4.02
N ARG A 41 -12.51 17.36 -4.50
CA ARG A 41 -13.08 18.72 -4.45
C ARG A 41 -13.20 19.27 -3.03
N ASP A 42 -13.63 18.42 -2.10
CA ASP A 42 -13.87 18.78 -0.71
C ASP A 42 -12.60 18.71 0.15
N GLU A 43 -11.44 18.36 -0.45
CA GLU A 43 -10.15 18.17 0.24
C GLU A 43 -10.27 17.20 1.44
N ARG A 44 -11.05 16.11 1.28
CA ARG A 44 -11.34 15.15 2.35
C ARG A 44 -10.69 13.81 2.10
N PHE A 45 -10.05 13.28 3.14
CA PHE A 45 -9.60 11.89 3.15
C PHE A 45 -10.77 10.94 3.49
N ASN A 46 -10.96 9.90 2.69
CA ASN A 46 -11.98 8.89 2.96
C ASN A 46 -11.43 7.79 3.88
N ALA A 47 -11.57 8.00 5.19
CA ALA A 47 -11.09 7.07 6.20
C ALA A 47 -11.87 5.73 6.21
N GLU A 48 -13.17 5.76 5.88
CA GLU A 48 -14.00 4.55 5.82
C GLU A 48 -13.56 3.65 4.66
N LEU A 49 -13.34 4.24 3.49
CA LEU A 49 -12.83 3.52 2.34
C LEU A 49 -11.40 2.99 2.60
N PHE A 50 -10.57 3.75 3.31
CA PHE A 50 -9.24 3.29 3.68
C PHE A 50 -9.29 2.10 4.64
N GLN A 51 -10.21 2.13 5.63
CA GLN A 51 -10.43 1.01 6.53
C GLN A 51 -10.89 -0.24 5.76
N SER A 52 -11.72 -0.10 4.72
CA SER A 52 -12.17 -1.23 3.92
C SER A 52 -11.03 -1.95 3.18
N LEU A 53 -9.92 -1.26 2.86
CA LEU A 53 -8.71 -1.91 2.37
C LEU A 53 -8.07 -2.82 3.42
N GLY A 54 -8.10 -2.40 4.70
CA GLY A 54 -7.65 -3.23 5.82
C GLY A 54 -8.51 -4.47 6.00
N ASP A 55 -9.83 -4.31 5.95
CA ASP A 55 -10.78 -5.42 6.07
C ASP A 55 -10.63 -6.47 4.95
N GLN A 56 -10.12 -6.06 3.79
CA GLN A 56 -9.83 -6.93 2.65
C GLN A 56 -8.39 -7.48 2.67
N GLY A 57 -7.57 -7.13 3.68
CA GLY A 57 -6.18 -7.58 3.79
C GLY A 57 -5.22 -6.92 2.78
N LEU A 58 -5.59 -5.77 2.22
CA LEU A 58 -4.78 -5.06 1.23
C LEU A 58 -3.74 -4.13 1.88
N LEU A 59 -3.97 -3.68 3.11
CA LEU A 59 -2.98 -2.92 3.87
C LEU A 59 -1.89 -3.86 4.40
N GLY A 60 -0.64 -3.57 4.13
CA GLY A 60 0.48 -4.44 4.45
C GLY A 60 0.59 -5.66 3.53
N ILE A 61 0.25 -5.52 2.24
CA ILE A 61 0.26 -6.63 1.28
C ILE A 61 1.62 -7.34 1.19
N SER A 62 2.73 -6.63 1.35
CA SER A 62 4.10 -7.17 1.35
C SER A 62 4.66 -7.47 2.75
N VAL A 63 3.91 -7.18 3.79
CA VAL A 63 4.29 -7.52 5.17
C VAL A 63 4.08 -9.02 5.39
N PRO A 64 5.01 -9.73 6.07
CA PRO A 64 4.85 -11.14 6.38
C PRO A 64 3.55 -11.46 7.12
N ASP A 65 2.99 -12.63 6.84
CA ASP A 65 1.74 -13.13 7.42
C ASP A 65 1.78 -13.26 8.95
N GLU A 66 2.95 -13.56 9.52
CA GLU A 66 3.16 -13.62 10.97
C GLU A 66 2.89 -12.30 11.70
N TYR A 67 2.87 -11.17 10.97
CA TYR A 67 2.52 -9.84 11.48
C TYR A 67 1.15 -9.35 10.98
N GLY A 68 0.38 -10.23 10.32
CA GLY A 68 -0.96 -9.92 9.82
C GLY A 68 -0.99 -9.33 8.41
N GLY A 69 0.13 -9.37 7.69
CA GLY A 69 0.20 -8.92 6.30
C GLY A 69 -0.14 -10.01 5.28
N GLY A 70 -0.12 -9.64 4.01
CA GLY A 70 -0.45 -10.54 2.90
C GLY A 70 0.69 -11.45 2.44
N GLY A 71 1.94 -11.16 2.83
CA GLY A 71 3.12 -11.94 2.45
C GLY A 71 3.41 -11.99 0.94
N MET A 72 2.79 -11.11 0.15
CA MET A 72 2.96 -11.08 -1.30
C MET A 72 4.20 -10.27 -1.71
N ASP A 73 4.54 -10.33 -2.98
CA ASP A 73 5.73 -9.70 -3.53
C ASP A 73 5.51 -8.25 -4.01
N ALA A 74 6.57 -7.64 -4.53
CA ALA A 74 6.54 -6.27 -5.05
C ALA A 74 5.61 -6.12 -6.28
N THR A 75 5.34 -7.19 -7.02
CA THR A 75 4.39 -7.16 -8.14
C THR A 75 2.98 -6.93 -7.65
N ALA A 76 2.58 -7.59 -6.56
CA ALA A 76 1.28 -7.36 -5.92
C ALA A 76 1.12 -5.90 -5.47
N VAL A 77 2.17 -5.32 -4.88
CA VAL A 77 2.20 -3.90 -4.51
C VAL A 77 1.99 -3.00 -5.74
N ALA A 78 2.69 -3.30 -6.84
CA ALA A 78 2.56 -2.52 -8.08
C ALA A 78 1.13 -2.62 -8.65
N ILE A 79 0.52 -3.79 -8.61
CA ILE A 79 -0.87 -4.01 -9.05
C ILE A 79 -1.84 -3.16 -8.23
N ILE A 80 -1.71 -3.14 -6.90
CA ILE A 80 -2.60 -2.34 -6.05
C ILE A 80 -2.45 -0.84 -6.36
N ASN A 81 -1.21 -0.36 -6.47
CA ASN A 81 -0.97 1.04 -6.80
C ASN A 81 -1.50 1.42 -8.18
N GLU A 82 -1.33 0.56 -9.18
CA GLU A 82 -1.84 0.78 -10.53
C GLU A 82 -3.37 0.88 -10.55
N GLU A 83 -4.06 -0.10 -9.97
CA GLU A 83 -5.52 -0.13 -9.97
C GLU A 83 -6.14 1.01 -9.14
N LEU A 84 -5.61 1.33 -7.97
CA LEU A 84 -6.08 2.47 -7.17
C LEU A 84 -5.84 3.80 -7.86
N SER A 85 -4.65 4.02 -8.42
CA SER A 85 -4.29 5.28 -9.06
C SER A 85 -5.03 5.54 -10.37
N TYR A 86 -5.60 4.50 -10.98
CA TYR A 86 -6.41 4.65 -12.18
C TYR A 86 -7.63 5.55 -11.96
N SER A 87 -8.29 5.42 -10.81
CA SER A 87 -9.50 6.18 -10.47
C SER A 87 -9.26 7.28 -9.45
N ASP A 88 -8.37 7.09 -8.47
CA ASP A 88 -8.10 8.07 -7.41
C ASP A 88 -6.60 8.10 -7.05
N PRO A 89 -5.79 8.90 -7.76
CA PRO A 89 -4.36 9.04 -7.45
C PRO A 89 -4.08 9.59 -6.06
N GLY A 90 -4.96 10.44 -5.52
CA GLY A 90 -4.83 11.01 -4.17
C GLY A 90 -5.02 9.94 -3.09
N PHE A 91 -6.03 9.11 -3.22
CA PHE A 91 -6.26 7.97 -2.35
C PHE A 91 -5.14 6.93 -2.45
N CYS A 92 -4.68 6.65 -3.68
CA CYS A 92 -3.53 5.78 -3.92
C CYS A 92 -2.27 6.29 -3.23
N LEU A 93 -2.01 7.61 -3.24
CA LEU A 93 -0.86 8.19 -2.54
C LEU A 93 -0.93 7.94 -1.03
N ALA A 94 -2.11 8.05 -0.42
CA ALA A 94 -2.30 7.73 0.99
C ALA A 94 -2.04 6.24 1.28
N TYR A 95 -2.52 5.34 0.42
CA TYR A 95 -2.22 3.91 0.47
C TYR A 95 -0.70 3.66 0.39
N LEU A 96 -0.02 4.25 -0.60
CA LEU A 96 1.42 4.10 -0.79
C LEU A 96 2.22 4.57 0.43
N ALA A 97 1.84 5.72 0.99
CA ALA A 97 2.50 6.25 2.19
C ALA A 97 2.35 5.31 3.39
N HIS A 98 1.16 4.75 3.57
CA HIS A 98 0.89 3.78 4.63
C HIS A 98 1.61 2.46 4.42
N ASP A 99 1.41 1.84 3.26
CA ASP A 99 1.88 0.48 2.98
C ASP A 99 3.40 0.45 2.75
N GLN A 100 3.91 1.26 1.82
CA GLN A 100 5.31 1.19 1.42
C GLN A 100 6.24 2.01 2.30
N LEU A 101 5.85 3.24 2.63
CA LEU A 101 6.73 4.12 3.39
C LEU A 101 6.72 3.80 4.88
N MET A 102 5.63 3.26 5.43
CA MET A 102 5.56 2.91 6.86
C MET A 102 5.56 1.40 7.10
N ALA A 103 4.56 0.65 6.64
CA ALA A 103 4.40 -0.76 7.00
C ALA A 103 5.55 -1.64 6.48
N ASN A 104 5.85 -1.56 5.19
CA ASN A 104 6.95 -2.32 4.59
C ASN A 104 8.31 -1.89 5.15
N ASN A 105 8.55 -0.58 5.33
CA ASN A 105 9.79 -0.09 5.93
C ASN A 105 9.98 -0.62 7.36
N LEU A 106 8.93 -0.58 8.18
CA LEU A 106 8.96 -1.14 9.53
C LEU A 106 9.19 -2.66 9.51
N ALA A 107 8.56 -3.38 8.58
CA ALA A 107 8.75 -4.82 8.41
C ALA A 107 10.20 -5.19 8.08
N GLN A 108 10.88 -4.36 7.28
CA GLN A 108 12.27 -4.60 6.89
C GLN A 108 13.28 -4.17 7.97
N ASN A 109 13.05 -3.05 8.64
CA ASN A 109 14.06 -2.38 9.44
C ASN A 109 13.74 -2.28 10.95
N GLY A 110 12.50 -2.57 11.35
CA GLY A 110 12.07 -2.49 12.74
C GLY A 110 12.62 -3.62 13.62
N SER A 111 12.69 -3.40 14.93
CA SER A 111 12.94 -4.49 15.89
C SER A 111 11.74 -5.43 15.97
N GLU A 112 11.96 -6.66 16.45
CA GLU A 112 10.87 -7.64 16.64
C GLU A 112 9.76 -7.09 17.54
N GLU A 113 10.11 -6.36 18.59
CA GLU A 113 9.14 -5.73 19.48
C GLU A 113 8.29 -4.71 18.74
N GLN A 114 8.91 -3.85 17.92
CA GLN A 114 8.19 -2.86 17.10
C GLN A 114 7.28 -3.53 16.08
N LYS A 115 7.78 -4.53 15.36
CA LYS A 115 7.01 -5.27 14.35
C LYS A 115 5.75 -5.88 14.97
N ARG A 116 5.89 -6.67 16.03
CA ARG A 116 4.77 -7.35 16.71
C ARG A 116 3.75 -6.39 17.32
N ARG A 117 4.20 -5.22 17.76
CA ARG A 117 3.32 -4.22 18.37
C ARG A 117 2.57 -3.39 17.34
N ILE A 118 3.19 -3.05 16.21
CA ILE A 118 2.71 -2.01 15.30
C ILE A 118 2.13 -2.61 14.01
N LEU A 119 2.81 -3.58 13.38
CA LEU A 119 2.39 -4.09 12.07
C LEU A 119 0.97 -4.66 12.05
N PRO A 120 0.49 -5.44 13.04
CA PRO A 120 -0.87 -5.93 13.00
C PRO A 120 -1.93 -4.83 12.94
N LYS A 121 -1.65 -3.69 13.60
CA LYS A 121 -2.56 -2.54 13.61
C LYS A 121 -2.52 -1.74 12.30
N LEU A 122 -1.36 -1.71 11.64
CA LEU A 122 -1.26 -1.14 10.31
C LEU A 122 -1.97 -2.03 9.28
N CYS A 123 -1.69 -3.32 9.28
CA CYS A 123 -2.28 -4.26 8.32
C CYS A 123 -3.81 -4.35 8.44
N SER A 124 -4.36 -4.21 9.65
CA SER A 124 -5.81 -4.17 9.87
C SER A 124 -6.47 -2.81 9.57
N GLY A 125 -5.68 -1.76 9.36
CA GLY A 125 -6.20 -0.39 9.21
C GLY A 125 -6.59 0.30 10.53
N GLU A 126 -6.43 -0.35 11.70
CA GLU A 126 -6.67 0.29 13.01
C GLU A 126 -5.82 1.56 13.17
N TRP A 127 -4.59 1.52 12.65
CA TRP A 127 -3.69 2.66 12.60
C TRP A 127 -3.33 3.00 11.17
N ILE A 128 -3.29 4.30 10.87
CA ILE A 128 -2.79 4.83 9.60
C ILE A 128 -1.35 5.27 9.80
N GLY A 129 -0.45 4.71 8.99
CA GLY A 129 0.97 5.03 9.02
C GLY A 129 1.35 6.09 7.99
N CYS A 130 2.41 6.83 8.29
CA CYS A 130 3.05 7.75 7.35
C CYS A 130 4.54 7.85 7.63
N MET A 131 5.28 8.51 6.72
CA MET A 131 6.70 8.81 6.89
C MET A 131 6.90 10.33 6.95
N ALA A 132 7.59 10.81 8.00
CA ALA A 132 7.96 12.20 8.18
C ALA A 132 9.49 12.32 8.14
N MET A 133 10.05 12.39 6.93
CA MET A 133 11.49 12.39 6.70
C MET A 133 12.09 13.80 6.58
N SER A 134 11.31 14.75 6.01
CA SER A 134 11.79 16.10 5.78
C SER A 134 11.75 16.94 7.05
N GLU A 135 12.86 17.62 7.35
CA GLU A 135 12.98 18.60 8.43
C GLU A 135 13.19 20.01 7.84
N PRO A 136 12.96 21.08 8.61
CA PRO A 136 13.16 22.44 8.10
C PRO A 136 14.53 22.72 7.50
N GLY A 137 15.59 22.06 8.00
CA GLY A 137 16.96 22.20 7.50
C GLY A 137 17.42 21.10 6.56
N TYR A 138 16.66 20.00 6.42
CA TYR A 138 17.09 18.79 5.71
C TYR A 138 15.96 18.22 4.86
N GLY A 139 16.09 18.34 3.54
CA GLY A 139 15.19 17.71 2.56
C GLY A 139 15.93 16.59 1.82
N THR A 140 16.68 16.95 0.78
CA THR A 140 17.45 15.98 -0.02
C THR A 140 18.58 15.33 0.80
N ASP A 141 19.20 16.04 1.74
CA ASP A 141 20.20 15.49 2.65
C ASP A 141 19.53 14.79 3.85
N VAL A 142 18.96 13.62 3.59
CA VAL A 142 18.30 12.81 4.61
C VAL A 142 19.24 12.26 5.69
N LEU A 143 20.53 12.18 5.39
CA LEU A 143 21.53 11.73 6.37
C LEU A 143 21.88 12.81 7.40
N GLY A 144 21.53 14.06 7.10
CA GLY A 144 21.69 15.19 8.03
C GLY A 144 20.59 15.35 9.06
N MET A 145 19.52 14.52 9.02
CA MET A 145 18.38 14.59 9.96
C MET A 145 18.85 14.58 11.42
N GLN A 146 18.17 15.41 12.24
CA GLN A 146 18.50 15.58 13.67
C GLN A 146 17.40 15.05 14.60
N THR A 147 16.22 14.72 14.07
CA THR A 147 15.15 14.08 14.85
C THR A 147 15.58 12.68 15.28
N SER A 148 15.43 12.36 16.57
CA SER A 148 15.83 11.10 17.20
C SER A 148 14.71 10.53 18.07
#